data_75934adc1aed8d25b9458bf0a25b673e
#
_entry.id   75934adc1aed8d25b9458bf0a25b673e
#
_cell.length_a   1.000
_cell.length_b   1.000
_cell.length_c   1.000
_cell.angle_alpha   90.00
_cell.angle_beta   90.00
_cell.angle_gamma   90.00
#
_symmetry.space_group_name_H-M   'P 1'
#
loop_
_entity.id
_entity.type
_entity.pdbx_description
1 polymer ?
#
loop_
_entity_poly.entity_id
_entity_poly.type
_entity_poly.pdbx_seq_one_letter_code
_entity_poly.pdbx_strand_id
1 'polypeptide(L)'
;MEVRTSTLCSFSLLAVAVVTSGCGYTKQSKFQMSFLPPAPHNASATVELAEPPPVSHNLYLGADIPAIILPNPQILQRRTQGDTTMQTAQRLFESGKRYYQTGDVANARREFDRAIDLMLEASDQGLIDRQQYERQLDKMVDQIHRYDLADLGAAAEVDQGKFEKAPLEDILQMTFPVDPKLKDKVREQVAATTSQLPLSVNDAVLGYINYFSNRGHKTLLAGLQRSGRYRPMIQRILDEEGIPQEIIHLAQAESGFIPRAVSRAAAGGMWQFLQWRGNEYGLKQTAFTDDRMDPEKATRAAAHHLRDLYHEFGDWYLALAAYNCGPGTVEKAVERTGYADFWELRSRGVLPAETTNYVPIILAMTIMEKNAAEYGIEGFQLDPPLVYDTVETTAATSLTLVADILDLPFAELAALNPASLRGMIPADFSLHVPKGSGNPLVAALQLIPANHLDDWRMHRVGSGETMATIGKRYGVTPANIVSVNRLDSAQAVEGDRLLIPSAQRVPAPLARKTLSASARRRGTTRGKAVTTASARPVRKSPVVLAHNTGN
;
A
#
# COMPACT_ATOMS: atom_id res chain seq x y z
N MET A 1 -29.58 -44.83 59.86
CA MET A 1 -30.90 -45.27 59.43
C MET A 1 -30.95 -44.96 57.95
N GLU A 2 -30.53 -45.95 57.17
CA GLU A 2 -31.31 -46.66 56.17
C GLU A 2 -31.66 -45.80 54.97
N VAL A 3 -31.31 -46.09 53.82
CA VAL A 3 -31.12 -47.27 52.97
C VAL A 3 -31.84 -47.00 51.59
N ARG A 4 -31.09 -47.29 50.53
CA ARG A 4 -31.55 -47.83 49.22
C ARG A 4 -32.35 -46.90 48.27
N THR A 5 -32.25 -46.97 46.99
CA THR A 5 -31.76 -47.93 45.97
C THR A 5 -31.67 -47.27 44.61
N SER A 6 -30.67 -47.59 43.89
CA SER A 6 -30.53 -47.94 42.48
C SER A 6 -31.77 -47.91 41.59
N THR A 7 -31.67 -47.30 40.43
CA THR A 7 -32.15 -47.95 39.19
C THR A 7 -31.32 -47.46 37.98
N LEU A 8 -30.68 -48.41 37.33
CA LEU A 8 -30.15 -48.33 35.97
C LEU A 8 -31.31 -48.15 34.99
N CYS A 9 -31.16 -47.27 34.06
CA CYS A 9 -31.84 -47.42 32.76
C CYS A 9 -30.83 -47.02 31.64
N SER A 10 -30.40 -48.08 30.99
CA SER A 10 -29.73 -48.05 29.71
C SER A 10 -30.67 -47.48 28.66
N PHE A 11 -30.27 -46.46 27.91
CA PHE A 11 -30.86 -46.15 26.61
C PHE A 11 -29.79 -46.00 25.56
N SER A 12 -30.03 -46.75 24.55
CA SER A 12 -29.24 -47.08 23.39
C SER A 12 -28.79 -45.84 22.58
N LEU A 13 -27.58 -45.93 22.07
CA LEU A 13 -27.04 -45.18 20.95
C LEU A 13 -28.01 -45.22 19.75
N LEU A 14 -28.35 -44.07 19.22
CA LEU A 14 -28.68 -43.90 17.81
C LEU A 14 -27.82 -42.77 17.24
N ALA A 15 -26.71 -43.16 16.62
CA ALA A 15 -25.88 -42.28 15.82
C ALA A 15 -26.61 -41.96 14.52
N VAL A 16 -27.14 -40.74 14.39
CA VAL A 16 -27.56 -40.20 13.10
C VAL A 16 -26.38 -39.44 12.52
N ALA A 17 -25.69 -40.08 11.58
CA ALA A 17 -24.72 -39.42 10.71
C ALA A 17 -25.49 -38.55 9.72
N VAL A 18 -25.52 -37.24 9.96
CA VAL A 18 -25.93 -36.26 8.95
C VAL A 18 -24.71 -35.99 8.08
N VAL A 19 -24.68 -36.65 6.93
CA VAL A 19 -23.75 -36.32 5.83
C VAL A 19 -24.27 -35.06 5.17
N THR A 20 -23.79 -33.88 5.62
CA THR A 20 -23.91 -32.66 4.85
C THR A 20 -22.83 -32.65 3.79
N SER A 21 -23.20 -33.00 2.56
CA SER A 21 -22.37 -32.77 1.37
C SER A 21 -22.22 -31.29 1.14
N GLY A 22 -21.23 -30.69 1.79
CA GLY A 22 -20.71 -29.38 1.42
C GLY A 22 -19.85 -29.54 0.18
N CYS A 23 -20.35 -29.15 -0.99
CA CYS A 23 -19.51 -28.93 -2.17
C CYS A 23 -18.59 -27.74 -1.89
N GLY A 24 -17.52 -27.98 -1.14
CA GLY A 24 -16.36 -27.11 -1.14
C GLY A 24 -15.62 -27.34 -2.46
N TYR A 25 -15.63 -26.37 -3.32
CA TYR A 25 -14.66 -26.27 -4.41
C TYR A 25 -13.27 -26.11 -3.77
N THR A 26 -12.64 -27.23 -3.42
CA THR A 26 -11.20 -27.23 -3.20
C THR A 26 -10.58 -27.10 -4.59
N LYS A 27 -10.09 -25.90 -4.91
CA LYS A 27 -9.11 -25.74 -5.97
C LYS A 27 -7.97 -26.70 -5.64
N GLN A 28 -7.92 -27.85 -6.31
CA GLN A 28 -6.77 -28.73 -6.19
C GLN A 28 -5.54 -27.91 -6.57
N SER A 29 -4.61 -27.76 -5.64
CA SER A 29 -3.29 -27.21 -5.89
C SER A 29 -2.71 -27.98 -7.09
N LYS A 30 -2.40 -27.27 -8.17
CA LYS A 30 -1.77 -27.85 -9.35
C LYS A 30 -0.35 -28.35 -9.07
N PHE A 31 0.19 -27.98 -7.94
CA PHE A 31 1.47 -28.44 -7.42
C PHE A 31 1.28 -29.67 -6.53
N GLN A 32 0.96 -30.81 -7.11
CA GLN A 32 1.26 -32.06 -6.44
C GLN A 32 2.77 -32.25 -6.45
N MET A 33 3.35 -32.47 -5.25
CA MET A 33 4.75 -32.84 -5.03
C MET A 33 5.07 -34.21 -5.63
N SER A 34 4.93 -34.38 -6.92
CA SER A 34 5.40 -35.52 -7.68
C SER A 34 6.59 -35.17 -8.57
N PHE A 35 7.30 -34.13 -8.21
CA PHE A 35 8.53 -33.75 -8.88
C PHE A 35 9.67 -34.58 -8.28
N LEU A 36 10.14 -35.47 -9.12
CA LEU A 36 11.37 -36.27 -9.11
C LEU A 36 12.13 -36.36 -7.77
N PRO A 37 12.42 -37.57 -7.32
CA PRO A 37 13.32 -37.76 -6.20
C PRO A 37 14.65 -37.05 -6.48
N PRO A 38 15.33 -36.53 -5.44
CA PRO A 38 16.64 -35.94 -5.62
C PRO A 38 17.53 -36.93 -6.37
N ALA A 39 18.24 -36.42 -7.38
CA ALA A 39 19.18 -37.24 -8.13
C ALA A 39 20.13 -37.96 -7.16
N PRO A 40 20.36 -39.24 -7.34
CA PRO A 40 21.26 -40.00 -6.49
C PRO A 40 22.64 -39.36 -6.56
N HIS A 41 23.14 -38.88 -5.41
CA HIS A 41 24.53 -38.53 -5.27
C HIS A 41 25.35 -39.82 -5.36
N ASN A 42 26.30 -39.83 -6.29
CA ASN A 42 27.36 -40.79 -6.54
C ASN A 42 27.16 -41.73 -7.74
N ALA A 43 27.64 -41.24 -8.87
CA ALA A 43 28.49 -42.02 -9.71
C ALA A 43 29.51 -41.09 -10.35
N SER A 44 30.75 -41.14 -9.91
CA SER A 44 31.89 -40.63 -10.66
C SER A 44 32.00 -41.48 -11.93
N ALA A 45 31.23 -41.12 -12.95
CA ALA A 45 31.50 -41.56 -14.31
C ALA A 45 32.56 -40.61 -14.84
N THR A 46 33.77 -41.09 -14.98
CA THR A 46 34.76 -40.50 -15.86
C THR A 46 34.16 -40.46 -17.26
N VAL A 47 33.60 -39.31 -17.61
CA VAL A 47 33.21 -39.03 -18.99
C VAL A 47 34.48 -38.80 -19.74
N GLU A 48 34.88 -39.78 -20.53
CA GLU A 48 35.86 -39.61 -21.59
C GLU A 48 35.33 -38.52 -22.51
N LEU A 49 35.99 -37.37 -22.49
CA LEU A 49 35.65 -36.23 -23.37
C LEU A 49 35.90 -36.68 -24.79
N ALA A 50 34.83 -37.07 -25.51
CA ALA A 50 34.89 -37.21 -26.94
C ALA A 50 35.32 -35.84 -27.52
N GLU A 51 36.39 -35.87 -28.35
CA GLU A 51 36.81 -34.66 -29.09
C GLU A 51 35.60 -34.09 -29.82
N PRO A 52 35.41 -32.77 -29.79
CA PRO A 52 34.33 -32.15 -30.55
C PRO A 52 34.56 -32.41 -32.03
N PRO A 53 33.49 -32.72 -32.79
CA PRO A 53 33.63 -32.97 -34.23
C PRO A 53 34.30 -31.74 -34.89
N PRO A 54 35.17 -31.96 -35.90
CA PRO A 54 35.85 -30.86 -36.55
C PRO A 54 34.83 -29.86 -37.11
N VAL A 55 34.99 -28.61 -36.76
CA VAL A 55 34.14 -27.49 -37.24
C VAL A 55 34.31 -27.45 -38.77
N SER A 56 33.34 -27.99 -39.51
CA SER A 56 33.24 -27.79 -40.94
C SER A 56 33.12 -26.29 -41.20
N HIS A 57 34.03 -25.71 -41.98
CA HIS A 57 33.94 -24.32 -42.40
C HIS A 57 32.55 -24.04 -42.96
N ASN A 58 31.93 -23.03 -42.40
CA ASN A 58 30.58 -22.60 -42.72
C ASN A 58 30.52 -22.23 -44.21
N LEU A 59 29.91 -23.08 -45.03
CA LEU A 59 29.74 -22.90 -46.49
C LEU A 59 28.84 -21.70 -46.86
N TYR A 60 28.37 -20.95 -45.87
CA TYR A 60 27.49 -19.79 -46.03
C TYR A 60 28.18 -18.43 -45.92
N LEU A 61 29.51 -18.37 -45.89
CA LEU A 61 30.28 -17.12 -45.99
C LEU A 61 30.88 -16.93 -47.39
N GLY A 62 30.22 -17.42 -48.45
CA GLY A 62 30.48 -17.02 -49.82
C GLY A 62 29.90 -15.63 -50.11
N ALA A 63 30.67 -14.78 -50.75
CA ALA A 63 30.44 -13.34 -50.95
C ALA A 63 29.27 -12.95 -51.88
N ASP A 64 28.29 -13.83 -52.11
CA ASP A 64 27.12 -13.56 -52.95
C ASP A 64 25.80 -13.86 -52.21
N ILE A 65 25.51 -13.09 -51.14
CA ILE A 65 24.18 -12.97 -50.64
C ILE A 65 23.46 -11.95 -51.53
N PRO A 66 22.43 -12.38 -52.34
CA PRO A 66 21.68 -11.41 -53.14
C PRO A 66 21.09 -10.37 -52.18
N ALA A 67 21.21 -9.08 -52.55
CA ALA A 67 20.68 -7.92 -51.82
C ALA A 67 19.16 -7.97 -51.59
N ILE A 68 18.47 -9.02 -52.02
CA ILE A 68 17.05 -9.35 -51.83
C ILE A 68 16.73 -9.91 -50.43
N ILE A 69 17.74 -10.32 -49.64
CA ILE A 69 17.56 -10.87 -48.29
C ILE A 69 17.78 -9.79 -47.20
N LEU A 70 17.82 -8.52 -47.57
CA LEU A 70 17.74 -7.37 -46.69
C LEU A 70 16.47 -6.54 -46.99
N PRO A 71 15.28 -7.07 -46.83
CA PRO A 71 14.25 -6.29 -46.21
C PRO A 71 14.23 -6.73 -44.75
N ASN A 72 14.38 -5.77 -43.88
CA ASN A 72 13.74 -5.81 -42.61
C ASN A 72 12.27 -6.17 -42.87
N PRO A 73 11.82 -7.43 -42.80
CA PRO A 73 10.40 -7.64 -42.69
C PRO A 73 10.09 -7.04 -41.34
N GLN A 74 9.48 -5.87 -41.33
CA GLN A 74 8.48 -5.58 -40.30
C GLN A 74 7.46 -6.69 -40.41
N ILE A 75 7.77 -7.84 -39.82
CA ILE A 75 6.75 -8.84 -39.46
C ILE A 75 5.83 -8.00 -38.60
N LEU A 76 4.72 -7.60 -39.18
CA LEU A 76 3.60 -7.05 -38.44
C LEU A 76 3.25 -8.14 -37.44
N GLN A 77 3.85 -8.07 -36.26
CA GLN A 77 3.53 -9.00 -35.17
C GLN A 77 2.02 -8.87 -34.99
N ARG A 78 1.31 -9.95 -35.28
CA ARG A 78 -0.14 -10.00 -35.06
C ARG A 78 -0.36 -9.65 -33.61
N ARG A 79 -0.97 -8.48 -33.36
CA ARG A 79 -1.34 -8.04 -32.02
C ARG A 79 -2.10 -9.15 -31.34
N THR A 80 -1.70 -9.48 -30.15
CA THR A 80 -2.42 -10.45 -29.30
C THR A 80 -3.72 -9.82 -28.81
N GLN A 81 -4.57 -10.64 -28.24
CA GLN A 81 -5.80 -10.15 -27.59
C GLN A 81 -5.43 -9.25 -26.42
N GLY A 82 -4.41 -9.63 -25.61
CA GLY A 82 -3.90 -8.81 -24.53
C GLY A 82 -3.41 -7.42 -24.98
N ASP A 83 -2.68 -7.34 -26.13
CA ASP A 83 -2.23 -6.04 -26.66
C ASP A 83 -3.41 -5.15 -27.10
N THR A 84 -4.49 -5.73 -27.63
CA THR A 84 -5.70 -4.97 -28.02
C THR A 84 -6.49 -4.50 -26.80
N THR A 85 -6.57 -5.33 -25.76
CA THR A 85 -7.18 -4.99 -24.47
C THR A 85 -6.38 -3.88 -23.79
N MET A 86 -5.05 -3.97 -23.75
CA MET A 86 -4.15 -2.95 -23.22
C MET A 86 -4.33 -1.59 -23.96
N GLN A 87 -4.48 -1.59 -25.28
CA GLN A 87 -4.75 -0.35 -26.04
C GLN A 87 -6.12 0.24 -25.72
N THR A 88 -7.11 -0.60 -25.44
CA THR A 88 -8.44 -0.15 -25.03
C THR A 88 -8.39 0.47 -23.64
N ALA A 89 -7.68 -0.16 -22.71
CA ALA A 89 -7.39 0.37 -21.39
C ALA A 89 -6.72 1.76 -21.47
N GLN A 90 -5.72 1.92 -22.33
CA GLN A 90 -5.05 3.20 -22.53
C GLN A 90 -6.01 4.29 -23.03
N ARG A 91 -6.93 3.96 -23.93
CA ARG A 91 -7.94 4.94 -24.42
C ARG A 91 -8.90 5.38 -23.32
N LEU A 92 -9.35 4.47 -22.46
CA LEU A 92 -10.20 4.79 -21.31
C LEU A 92 -9.43 5.66 -20.31
N PHE A 93 -8.18 5.33 -20.04
CA PHE A 93 -7.33 6.14 -19.18
C PHE A 93 -7.19 7.59 -19.70
N GLU A 94 -6.93 7.79 -20.99
CA GLU A 94 -6.88 9.14 -21.58
C GLU A 94 -8.26 9.83 -21.57
N SER A 95 -9.35 9.06 -21.63
CA SER A 95 -10.72 9.59 -21.44
C SER A 95 -10.92 10.08 -20.00
N GLY A 96 -10.52 9.27 -19.02
CA GLY A 96 -10.55 9.64 -17.60
C GLY A 96 -9.78 10.92 -17.31
N LYS A 97 -8.58 11.06 -17.89
CA LYS A 97 -7.78 12.30 -17.78
C LYS A 97 -8.52 13.54 -18.29
N ARG A 98 -9.24 13.42 -19.42
CA ARG A 98 -10.04 14.53 -19.97
C ARG A 98 -11.19 14.90 -19.05
N TYR A 99 -11.93 13.93 -18.52
CA TYR A 99 -12.98 14.17 -17.53
C TYR A 99 -12.44 14.85 -16.28
N TYR A 100 -11.28 14.39 -15.79
CA TYR A 100 -10.63 15.02 -14.66
C TYR A 100 -10.26 16.49 -14.91
N GLN A 101 -9.68 16.79 -16.08
CA GLN A 101 -9.31 18.17 -16.48
C GLN A 101 -10.52 19.09 -16.62
N THR A 102 -11.71 18.55 -16.91
CA THR A 102 -12.97 19.31 -17.00
C THR A 102 -13.72 19.40 -15.66
N GLY A 103 -13.17 18.82 -14.59
CA GLY A 103 -13.77 18.81 -13.25
C GLY A 103 -14.87 17.76 -13.06
N ASP A 104 -15.08 16.88 -14.02
CA ASP A 104 -16.04 15.77 -13.91
C ASP A 104 -15.38 14.53 -13.26
N VAL A 105 -15.13 14.64 -11.96
CA VAL A 105 -14.40 13.65 -11.16
C VAL A 105 -15.12 12.29 -11.14
N ALA A 106 -16.46 12.27 -11.14
CA ALA A 106 -17.24 11.03 -11.10
C ALA A 106 -17.07 10.20 -12.38
N ASN A 107 -17.08 10.84 -13.55
CA ASN A 107 -16.82 10.17 -14.81
C ASN A 107 -15.33 9.82 -14.97
N ALA A 108 -14.42 10.70 -14.54
CA ALA A 108 -13.00 10.42 -14.54
C ALA A 108 -12.70 9.11 -13.78
N ARG A 109 -13.22 8.96 -12.56
CA ARG A 109 -13.03 7.78 -11.73
C ARG A 109 -13.54 6.51 -12.38
N ARG A 110 -14.75 6.52 -12.93
CA ARG A 110 -15.30 5.35 -13.66
C ARG A 110 -14.43 4.91 -14.84
N GLU A 111 -13.90 5.87 -15.60
CA GLU A 111 -13.02 5.58 -16.73
C GLU A 111 -11.65 5.05 -16.26
N PHE A 112 -11.11 5.56 -15.16
CA PHE A 112 -9.87 5.07 -14.56
C PHE A 112 -10.02 3.65 -14.02
N ASP A 113 -11.09 3.37 -13.25
CA ASP A 113 -11.37 2.03 -12.72
C ASP A 113 -11.47 1.02 -13.86
N ARG A 114 -12.24 1.35 -14.90
CA ARG A 114 -12.39 0.47 -16.07
C ARG A 114 -11.10 0.30 -16.88
N ALA A 115 -10.23 1.31 -16.90
CA ALA A 115 -8.93 1.21 -17.55
C ALA A 115 -8.03 0.22 -16.81
N ILE A 116 -8.01 0.26 -15.47
CA ILE A 116 -7.25 -0.69 -14.65
C ILE A 116 -7.80 -2.10 -14.80
N ASP A 117 -9.13 -2.30 -14.72
CA ASP A 117 -9.76 -3.61 -14.92
C ASP A 117 -9.32 -4.25 -16.24
N LEU A 118 -9.35 -3.49 -17.34
CA LEU A 118 -8.88 -3.97 -18.64
C LEU A 118 -7.37 -4.22 -18.70
N MET A 119 -6.55 -3.44 -17.99
CA MET A 119 -5.11 -3.75 -17.89
C MET A 119 -4.89 -5.08 -17.16
N LEU A 120 -5.61 -5.34 -16.09
CA LEU A 120 -5.52 -6.61 -15.37
C LEU A 120 -5.99 -7.78 -16.24
N GLU A 121 -7.11 -7.63 -16.96
CA GLU A 121 -7.61 -8.63 -17.91
C GLU A 121 -6.61 -8.91 -19.05
N ALA A 122 -5.91 -7.88 -19.54
CA ALA A 122 -4.92 -8.01 -20.60
C ALA A 122 -3.73 -8.91 -20.19
N SER A 123 -3.39 -8.97 -18.89
CA SER A 123 -2.30 -9.81 -18.38
C SER A 123 -2.52 -11.30 -18.66
N ASP A 124 -3.78 -11.73 -18.67
CA ASP A 124 -4.19 -13.13 -18.84
C ASP A 124 -4.40 -13.52 -20.31
N GLN A 125 -4.49 -12.54 -21.22
CA GLN A 125 -4.81 -12.75 -22.64
C GLN A 125 -3.60 -12.89 -23.57
N GLY A 126 -2.40 -13.01 -22.99
CA GLY A 126 -1.13 -13.07 -23.72
C GLY A 126 -0.68 -11.70 -24.25
N LEU A 127 0.57 -11.36 -24.01
CA LEU A 127 1.18 -10.08 -24.36
C LEU A 127 2.43 -10.32 -25.19
N ILE A 128 2.69 -9.49 -26.20
CA ILE A 128 3.93 -9.54 -26.99
C ILE A 128 5.10 -9.01 -26.15
N ASP A 129 4.89 -7.90 -25.44
CA ASP A 129 5.91 -7.25 -24.60
C ASP A 129 5.37 -7.05 -23.17
N ARG A 130 5.66 -8.02 -22.30
CA ARG A 130 5.26 -7.97 -20.90
C ARG A 130 5.93 -6.81 -20.14
N GLN A 131 7.17 -6.48 -20.47
CA GLN A 131 7.88 -5.38 -19.81
C GLN A 131 7.28 -4.01 -20.18
N GLN A 132 6.80 -3.87 -21.41
CA GLN A 132 6.05 -2.67 -21.82
C GLN A 132 4.71 -2.59 -21.11
N TYR A 133 4.00 -3.71 -20.95
CA TYR A 133 2.75 -3.80 -20.21
C TYR A 133 2.94 -3.36 -18.74
N GLU A 134 3.91 -3.93 -18.03
CA GLU A 134 4.20 -3.60 -16.63
C GLU A 134 4.50 -2.11 -16.47
N ARG A 135 5.39 -1.55 -17.31
CA ARG A 135 5.68 -0.11 -17.31
C ARG A 135 4.45 0.77 -17.59
N GLN A 136 3.51 0.29 -18.37
CA GLN A 136 2.31 1.04 -18.73
C GLN A 136 1.26 0.97 -17.63
N LEU A 137 1.10 -0.19 -17.00
CA LEU A 137 0.26 -0.37 -15.81
C LEU A 137 0.75 0.51 -14.68
N ASP A 138 2.04 0.46 -14.36
CA ASP A 138 2.65 1.29 -13.31
C ASP A 138 2.41 2.78 -13.54
N LYS A 139 2.58 3.25 -14.79
CA LYS A 139 2.31 4.65 -15.14
C LYS A 139 0.85 5.04 -14.97
N MET A 140 -0.08 4.15 -15.33
CA MET A 140 -1.52 4.42 -15.16
C MET A 140 -1.87 4.53 -13.69
N VAL A 141 -1.45 3.56 -12.89
CA VAL A 141 -1.70 3.52 -11.43
C VAL A 141 -1.10 4.76 -10.76
N ASP A 142 0.15 5.10 -11.05
CA ASP A 142 0.84 6.27 -10.49
C ASP A 142 0.12 7.59 -10.86
N GLN A 143 -0.35 7.73 -12.09
CA GLN A 143 -1.08 8.93 -12.52
C GLN A 143 -2.48 9.02 -11.91
N ILE A 144 -3.23 7.92 -11.84
CA ILE A 144 -4.55 7.87 -11.20
C ILE A 144 -4.40 8.25 -9.72
N HIS A 145 -3.42 7.68 -9.05
CA HIS A 145 -3.12 8.00 -7.66
C HIS A 145 -2.81 9.51 -7.46
N ARG A 146 -2.04 10.12 -8.37
CA ARG A 146 -1.79 11.58 -8.34
C ARG A 146 -3.07 12.40 -8.54
N TYR A 147 -3.99 11.96 -9.39
CA TYR A 147 -5.28 12.62 -9.56
C TYR A 147 -6.16 12.49 -8.32
N ASP A 148 -6.21 11.31 -7.72
CA ASP A 148 -6.92 11.09 -6.45
C ASP A 148 -6.33 11.95 -5.33
N LEU A 149 -5.01 12.07 -5.23
CA LEU A 149 -4.34 12.93 -4.25
C LEU A 149 -4.59 14.42 -4.53
N ALA A 150 -4.61 14.86 -5.80
CA ALA A 150 -4.84 16.26 -6.16
C ALA A 150 -6.28 16.68 -5.90
N ASP A 151 -7.25 15.78 -6.10
CA ASP A 151 -8.67 16.01 -5.78
C ASP A 151 -8.90 16.08 -4.26
N LEU A 152 -8.12 15.31 -3.51
CA LEU A 152 -8.01 15.40 -2.05
C LEU A 152 -7.42 16.74 -1.59
N GLY A 153 -6.47 17.32 -2.35
CA GLY A 153 -5.74 18.55 -2.01
C GLY A 153 -6.54 19.84 -2.20
N ALA A 154 -7.55 19.85 -3.08
CA ALA A 154 -8.34 21.05 -3.34
C ALA A 154 -9.35 21.39 -2.22
N ALA A 155 -9.56 20.52 -1.24
CA ALA A 155 -10.53 20.69 -0.16
C ALA A 155 -9.94 20.74 1.26
N ALA A 156 -8.63 20.63 1.44
CA ALA A 156 -8.08 20.45 2.79
C ALA A 156 -6.78 21.24 3.01
N GLU A 157 -6.91 22.41 3.60
CA GLU A 157 -5.94 22.96 4.55
C GLU A 157 -5.98 22.24 5.92
N VAL A 158 -6.55 21.05 6.00
CA VAL A 158 -6.47 20.17 7.17
C VAL A 158 -5.26 19.27 6.96
N ASP A 159 -4.34 19.33 7.89
CA ASP A 159 -3.07 18.59 7.96
C ASP A 159 -3.20 17.15 7.41
N GLN A 160 -2.95 17.03 6.12
CA GLN A 160 -2.99 15.74 5.43
C GLN A 160 -1.76 14.97 5.91
N GLY A 161 -1.98 13.90 6.65
CA GLY A 161 -0.93 12.97 6.99
C GLY A 161 -0.18 12.60 5.71
N LYS A 162 1.04 13.12 5.57
CA LYS A 162 1.89 12.89 4.41
C LYS A 162 2.08 11.39 4.23
N PHE A 163 1.82 10.88 3.03
CA PHE A 163 2.24 9.54 2.67
C PHE A 163 3.76 9.49 2.68
N GLU A 164 4.31 8.45 3.28
CA GLU A 164 5.73 8.26 3.41
C GLU A 164 6.21 7.23 2.39
N LYS A 165 7.40 7.48 1.80
CA LYS A 165 8.03 6.50 0.92
C LYS A 165 8.53 5.31 1.75
N ALA A 166 8.36 4.08 1.23
CA ALA A 166 8.92 2.88 1.84
C ALA A 166 10.46 2.97 1.87
N PRO A 167 11.11 2.82 3.06
CA PRO A 167 12.53 3.12 3.22
C PRO A 167 13.48 2.22 2.43
N LEU A 168 13.05 1.00 2.10
CA LEU A 168 13.88 -0.02 1.43
C LEU A 168 13.57 -0.21 -0.05
N GLU A 169 12.58 0.50 -0.62
CA GLU A 169 12.15 0.35 -2.01
C GLU A 169 13.31 0.45 -3.04
N ASP A 170 14.22 1.41 -2.84
CA ASP A 170 15.38 1.57 -3.74
C ASP A 170 16.46 0.50 -3.51
N ILE A 171 16.52 -0.10 -2.32
CA ILE A 171 17.55 -1.05 -1.90
C ILE A 171 17.27 -2.45 -2.46
N LEU A 172 16.00 -2.81 -2.65
CA LEU A 172 15.59 -4.09 -3.22
C LEU A 172 16.11 -4.33 -4.65
N GLN A 173 16.51 -3.27 -5.35
CA GLN A 173 17.11 -3.38 -6.68
C GLN A 173 18.64 -3.46 -6.66
N MET A 174 19.27 -3.44 -5.48
CA MET A 174 20.73 -3.39 -5.32
C MET A 174 21.31 -4.73 -4.86
N THR A 175 22.51 -5.04 -5.31
CA THR A 175 23.34 -6.12 -4.76
C THR A 175 24.54 -5.52 -4.04
N PHE A 176 24.97 -6.16 -2.95
CA PHE A 176 26.04 -5.64 -2.12
C PHE A 176 27.22 -6.61 -2.10
N PRO A 177 28.48 -6.11 -1.97
CA PRO A 177 29.65 -6.95 -1.86
C PRO A 177 29.60 -7.75 -0.57
N VAL A 178 30.13 -8.97 -0.65
CA VAL A 178 30.25 -9.89 0.49
C VAL A 178 31.59 -9.65 1.17
N ASP A 179 31.57 -9.52 2.50
CA ASP A 179 32.79 -9.64 3.30
C ASP A 179 33.06 -11.15 3.58
N PRO A 180 34.17 -11.72 3.06
CA PRO A 180 34.48 -13.14 3.26
C PRO A 180 34.57 -13.57 4.72
N LYS A 181 34.93 -12.64 5.62
CA LYS A 181 35.05 -12.90 7.05
C LYS A 181 33.70 -13.12 7.74
N LEU A 182 32.60 -12.63 7.14
CA LEU A 182 31.25 -12.82 7.69
C LEU A 182 30.72 -14.24 7.49
N LYS A 183 31.21 -14.97 6.49
CA LYS A 183 30.61 -16.24 6.06
C LYS A 183 30.61 -17.31 7.14
N ASP A 184 31.75 -17.54 7.77
CA ASP A 184 31.86 -18.57 8.80
C ASP A 184 31.14 -18.14 10.09
N LYS A 185 31.28 -16.87 10.48
CA LYS A 185 30.54 -16.28 11.59
C LYS A 185 29.04 -16.46 11.45
N VAL A 186 28.49 -16.08 10.29
CA VAL A 186 27.03 -16.17 10.03
C VAL A 186 26.56 -17.63 9.97
N ARG A 187 27.39 -18.55 9.47
CA ARG A 187 27.08 -20.00 9.51
C ARG A 187 26.95 -20.51 10.93
N GLU A 188 27.87 -20.15 11.80
CA GLU A 188 27.81 -20.51 13.23
C GLU A 188 26.55 -19.92 13.89
N GLN A 189 26.26 -18.67 13.62
CA GLN A 189 25.04 -18.00 14.10
C GLN A 189 23.78 -18.72 13.66
N VAL A 190 23.66 -19.04 12.39
CA VAL A 190 22.48 -19.74 11.84
C VAL A 190 22.37 -21.15 12.41
N ALA A 191 23.49 -21.87 12.57
CA ALA A 191 23.50 -23.20 13.18
C ALA A 191 23.05 -23.18 14.65
N ALA A 192 23.33 -22.11 15.38
CA ALA A 192 22.94 -21.93 16.78
C ALA A 192 21.54 -21.32 16.96
N THR A 193 20.92 -20.82 15.89
CA THR A 193 19.66 -20.06 15.94
C THR A 193 18.45 -20.96 15.67
N THR A 194 17.47 -20.97 16.59
CA THR A 194 16.16 -21.57 16.34
C THR A 194 15.29 -20.60 15.54
N SER A 195 14.74 -21.08 14.44
CA SER A 195 13.87 -20.31 13.55
C SER A 195 12.78 -21.20 12.95
N GLN A 196 11.55 -20.67 12.86
CA GLN A 196 10.44 -21.33 12.16
C GLN A 196 10.60 -21.15 10.65
N LEU A 197 11.14 -19.99 10.22
CA LEU A 197 11.52 -19.77 8.82
C LEU A 197 12.90 -20.41 8.59
N PRO A 198 13.08 -21.25 7.56
CA PRO A 198 14.40 -21.77 7.19
C PRO A 198 15.40 -20.62 6.98
N LEU A 199 16.61 -20.75 7.52
CA LEU A 199 17.66 -19.75 7.35
C LEU A 199 18.75 -20.28 6.43
N SER A 200 19.08 -19.50 5.39
CA SER A 200 20.13 -19.82 4.42
C SER A 200 21.28 -18.84 4.48
N VAL A 201 22.50 -19.34 4.35
CA VAL A 201 23.71 -18.51 4.30
C VAL A 201 24.34 -18.61 2.91
N ASN A 202 24.14 -17.56 2.12
CA ASN A 202 24.71 -17.43 0.80
C ASN A 202 25.14 -15.98 0.53
N ASP A 203 25.80 -15.74 -0.59
CA ASP A 203 26.40 -14.44 -0.88
C ASP A 203 25.36 -13.31 -0.92
N ALA A 204 24.12 -13.57 -1.33
CA ALA A 204 23.06 -12.55 -1.34
C ALA A 204 22.68 -12.14 0.09
N VAL A 205 22.45 -13.10 0.98
CA VAL A 205 22.13 -12.83 2.39
C VAL A 205 23.30 -12.13 3.09
N LEU A 206 24.53 -12.60 2.86
CA LEU A 206 25.74 -11.99 3.44
C LEU A 206 25.94 -10.55 2.95
N GLY A 207 25.64 -10.26 1.68
CA GLY A 207 25.69 -8.91 1.13
C GLY A 207 24.74 -7.95 1.88
N TYR A 208 23.51 -8.37 2.18
CA TYR A 208 22.57 -7.56 2.96
C TYR A 208 22.98 -7.45 4.44
N ILE A 209 23.51 -8.48 5.05
CA ILE A 209 24.08 -8.39 6.40
C ILE A 209 25.22 -7.35 6.42
N ASN A 210 26.13 -7.39 5.43
CA ASN A 210 27.19 -6.39 5.31
C ASN A 210 26.63 -4.97 5.11
N TYR A 211 25.60 -4.82 4.27
CA TYR A 211 24.94 -3.53 4.05
C TYR A 211 24.32 -2.99 5.35
N PHE A 212 23.52 -3.79 6.06
CA PHE A 212 22.88 -3.37 7.30
C PHE A 212 23.83 -3.22 8.49
N SER A 213 24.96 -3.89 8.48
CA SER A 213 26.02 -3.65 9.47
C SER A 213 26.75 -2.30 9.25
N ASN A 214 26.59 -1.67 8.07
CA ASN A 214 27.30 -0.45 7.68
C ASN A 214 26.33 0.67 7.25
N ARG A 215 26.15 0.85 5.93
CA ARG A 215 25.40 1.96 5.36
C ARG A 215 23.92 1.94 5.73
N GLY A 216 23.31 0.76 5.78
CA GLY A 216 21.90 0.53 6.08
C GLY A 216 21.56 0.46 7.57
N HIS A 217 22.56 0.56 8.45
CA HIS A 217 22.37 0.34 9.90
C HIS A 217 21.29 1.27 10.49
N LYS A 218 21.33 2.55 10.17
CA LYS A 218 20.32 3.51 10.64
C LYS A 218 18.91 3.17 10.17
N THR A 219 18.76 2.71 8.93
CA THR A 219 17.46 2.30 8.37
C THR A 219 16.94 1.05 9.05
N LEU A 220 17.81 0.06 9.30
CA LEU A 220 17.48 -1.15 10.05
C LEU A 220 16.99 -0.78 11.46
N LEU A 221 17.76 0.01 12.21
CA LEU A 221 17.41 0.40 13.57
C LEU A 221 16.10 1.23 13.61
N ALA A 222 15.91 2.16 12.70
CA ALA A 222 14.68 2.95 12.65
C ALA A 222 13.43 2.10 12.38
N GLY A 223 13.54 1.04 11.56
CA GLY A 223 12.49 0.06 11.37
C GLY A 223 12.24 -0.76 12.64
N LEU A 224 13.30 -1.30 13.23
CA LEU A 224 13.21 -2.06 14.49
C LEU A 224 12.59 -1.21 15.60
N GLN A 225 12.97 0.07 15.75
CA GLN A 225 12.38 0.97 16.73
C GLN A 225 10.87 1.05 16.57
N ARG A 226 10.38 1.37 15.36
CA ARG A 226 8.95 1.45 15.08
C ARG A 226 8.23 0.13 15.25
N SER A 227 8.90 -1.02 15.02
CA SER A 227 8.31 -2.34 15.19
C SER A 227 7.74 -2.55 16.60
N GLY A 228 8.34 -1.94 17.62
CA GLY A 228 7.90 -2.05 19.00
C GLY A 228 6.43 -1.70 19.20
N ARG A 229 5.91 -0.73 18.44
CA ARG A 229 4.51 -0.32 18.48
C ARG A 229 3.56 -1.43 18.08
N TYR A 230 3.93 -2.22 17.09
CA TYR A 230 3.05 -3.18 16.43
C TYR A 230 3.41 -4.63 16.74
N ARG A 231 4.61 -4.89 17.26
CA ARG A 231 5.15 -6.24 17.50
C ARG A 231 4.20 -7.15 18.29
N PRO A 232 3.63 -6.76 19.43
CA PRO A 232 2.73 -7.66 20.16
C PRO A 232 1.47 -8.04 19.35
N MET A 233 0.91 -7.09 18.61
CA MET A 233 -0.25 -7.33 17.74
C MET A 233 0.11 -8.24 16.56
N ILE A 234 1.24 -7.97 15.88
CA ILE A 234 1.71 -8.78 14.75
C ILE A 234 1.98 -10.21 15.22
N GLN A 235 2.73 -10.39 16.30
CA GLN A 235 3.08 -11.71 16.84
C GLN A 235 1.83 -12.53 17.19
N ARG A 236 0.86 -11.90 17.86
CA ARG A 236 -0.42 -12.56 18.17
C ARG A 236 -1.13 -13.03 16.90
N ILE A 237 -1.24 -12.20 15.87
CA ILE A 237 -1.91 -12.56 14.61
C ILE A 237 -1.14 -13.67 13.87
N LEU A 238 0.18 -13.59 13.80
CA LEU A 238 0.99 -14.63 13.17
C LEU A 238 0.84 -15.97 13.88
N ASP A 239 0.77 -15.98 15.23
CA ASP A 239 0.50 -17.20 16.01
C ASP A 239 -0.91 -17.76 15.75
N GLU A 240 -1.93 -16.90 15.73
CA GLU A 240 -3.33 -17.25 15.44
C GLU A 240 -3.46 -17.92 14.07
N GLU A 241 -2.69 -17.47 13.07
CA GLU A 241 -2.74 -17.94 11.69
C GLU A 241 -1.70 -19.03 11.37
N GLY A 242 -0.86 -19.41 12.33
CA GLY A 242 0.18 -20.43 12.16
C GLY A 242 1.32 -20.02 11.23
N ILE A 243 1.63 -18.73 11.17
CA ILE A 243 2.67 -18.14 10.32
C ILE A 243 3.96 -17.96 11.14
N PRO A 244 5.15 -18.25 10.56
CA PRO A 244 6.43 -18.03 11.25
C PRO A 244 6.58 -16.61 11.79
N GLN A 245 7.06 -16.47 13.01
CA GLN A 245 7.24 -15.17 13.66
C GLN A 245 8.26 -14.28 12.95
N GLU A 246 9.20 -14.86 12.23
CA GLU A 246 10.19 -14.17 11.42
C GLU A 246 9.58 -13.37 10.26
N ILE A 247 8.35 -13.66 9.90
CA ILE A 247 7.60 -12.90 8.87
C ILE A 247 7.39 -11.43 9.27
N ILE A 248 7.55 -11.08 10.53
CA ILE A 248 7.58 -9.66 10.93
C ILE A 248 8.61 -8.84 10.14
N HIS A 249 9.72 -9.45 9.70
CA HIS A 249 10.73 -8.78 8.86
C HIS A 249 10.27 -8.49 7.44
N LEU A 250 9.20 -9.15 6.97
CA LEU A 250 8.54 -8.79 5.72
C LEU A 250 7.94 -7.39 5.84
N ALA A 251 7.18 -7.08 6.91
CA ALA A 251 6.67 -5.73 7.13
C ALA A 251 7.80 -4.69 7.27
N GLN A 252 8.94 -5.10 7.81
CA GLN A 252 10.13 -4.24 7.86
C GLN A 252 10.70 -3.98 6.46
N ALA A 253 10.76 -5.00 5.61
CA ALA A 253 11.24 -4.87 4.24
C ALA A 253 10.29 -4.02 3.38
N GLU A 254 8.98 -4.20 3.54
CA GLU A 254 7.95 -3.50 2.78
C GLU A 254 7.86 -2.01 3.11
N SER A 255 7.82 -1.66 4.39
CA SER A 255 7.54 -0.28 4.78
C SER A 255 8.40 0.24 5.95
N GLY A 256 9.21 -0.63 6.58
CA GLY A 256 9.83 -0.30 7.86
C GLY A 256 8.81 0.03 8.95
N PHE A 257 7.67 -0.64 8.95
CA PHE A 257 6.54 -0.46 9.88
C PHE A 257 5.89 0.93 9.82
N ILE A 258 5.79 1.52 8.62
CA ILE A 258 5.10 2.79 8.40
C ILE A 258 3.67 2.50 7.90
N PRO A 259 2.60 2.76 8.72
CA PRO A 259 1.24 2.41 8.33
C PRO A 259 0.72 3.17 7.11
N ARG A 260 1.22 4.37 6.86
CA ARG A 260 0.84 5.22 5.71
C ARG A 260 1.89 5.23 4.61
N ALA A 261 2.73 4.21 4.54
CA ALA A 261 3.67 4.06 3.43
C ALA A 261 2.91 3.79 2.12
N VAL A 262 3.37 4.45 1.05
CA VAL A 262 2.85 4.23 -0.31
C VAL A 262 4.03 4.11 -1.26
N SER A 263 4.08 3.00 -2.02
CA SER A 263 5.10 2.75 -3.02
C SER A 263 4.79 3.47 -4.34
N ARG A 264 5.75 3.47 -5.27
CA ARG A 264 5.57 4.00 -6.63
C ARG A 264 4.48 3.24 -7.41
N ALA A 265 4.24 1.98 -7.09
CA ALA A 265 3.20 1.14 -7.68
C ALA A 265 1.85 1.26 -6.95
N ALA A 266 1.66 2.27 -6.09
CA ALA A 266 0.47 2.50 -5.27
C ALA A 266 0.12 1.34 -4.31
N ALA A 267 1.09 0.48 -3.99
CA ALA A 267 0.97 -0.42 -2.87
C ALA A 267 0.96 0.39 -1.57
N GLY A 268 0.10 0.03 -0.64
CA GLY A 268 -0.15 0.86 0.55
C GLY A 268 -0.09 0.09 1.86
N GLY A 269 0.25 0.84 2.92
CA GLY A 269 0.23 0.35 4.29
C GLY A 269 1.52 -0.34 4.71
N MET A 270 1.49 -0.87 5.92
CA MET A 270 2.65 -1.52 6.53
C MET A 270 3.09 -2.78 5.77
N TRP A 271 2.16 -3.46 5.11
CA TRP A 271 2.34 -4.69 4.36
C TRP A 271 2.31 -4.49 2.83
N GLN A 272 2.26 -3.26 2.35
CA GLN A 272 2.31 -2.86 0.94
C GLN A 272 1.35 -3.63 0.02
N PHE A 273 0.09 -3.73 0.42
CA PHE A 273 -0.94 -4.30 -0.44
C PHE A 273 -1.25 -3.40 -1.64
N LEU A 274 -1.27 -3.99 -2.83
CA LEU A 274 -1.97 -3.40 -3.97
C LEU A 274 -3.48 -3.40 -3.70
N GLN A 275 -4.21 -2.42 -4.25
CA GLN A 275 -5.65 -2.25 -3.99
C GLN A 275 -6.44 -3.54 -4.27
N TRP A 276 -6.28 -4.11 -5.44
CA TRP A 276 -6.99 -5.31 -5.85
C TRP A 276 -6.66 -6.51 -4.96
N ARG A 277 -5.38 -6.71 -4.62
CA ARG A 277 -4.96 -7.80 -3.73
C ARG A 277 -5.50 -7.60 -2.32
N GLY A 278 -5.47 -6.36 -1.80
CA GLY A 278 -6.06 -6.03 -0.52
C GLY A 278 -7.57 -6.34 -0.48
N ASN A 279 -8.30 -6.02 -1.54
CA ASN A 279 -9.73 -6.33 -1.66
C ASN A 279 -10.03 -7.84 -1.59
N GLU A 280 -9.20 -8.70 -2.18
CA GLU A 280 -9.32 -10.16 -2.09
C GLU A 280 -9.23 -10.67 -0.65
N TYR A 281 -8.46 -9.98 0.19
CA TYR A 281 -8.30 -10.28 1.62
C TYR A 281 -9.12 -9.36 2.54
N GLY A 282 -10.14 -8.69 1.99
CA GLY A 282 -11.12 -7.93 2.74
C GLY A 282 -10.72 -6.50 3.14
N LEU A 283 -9.58 -5.97 2.64
CA LEU A 283 -9.14 -4.59 2.89
C LEU A 283 -9.89 -3.62 1.97
N LYS A 284 -10.88 -2.93 2.53
CA LYS A 284 -11.74 -2.01 1.80
C LYS A 284 -11.09 -0.63 1.66
N GLN A 285 -11.38 0.02 0.55
CA GLN A 285 -11.00 1.41 0.29
C GLN A 285 -12.21 2.24 -0.05
N THR A 286 -12.30 3.40 0.54
CA THR A 286 -13.35 4.39 0.30
C THR A 286 -12.72 5.77 0.10
N ALA A 287 -13.54 6.78 -0.20
CA ALA A 287 -13.07 8.16 -0.23
C ALA A 287 -12.53 8.68 1.12
N PHE A 288 -12.86 8.02 2.22
CA PHE A 288 -12.55 8.48 3.58
C PHE A 288 -11.62 7.53 4.34
N THR A 289 -11.55 6.26 3.95
CA THR A 289 -10.79 5.23 4.66
C THR A 289 -10.08 4.30 3.69
N ASP A 290 -8.91 3.80 4.13
CA ASP A 290 -8.15 2.76 3.43
C ASP A 290 -7.68 1.72 4.46
N ASP A 291 -8.30 0.53 4.44
CA ASP A 291 -7.99 -0.54 5.39
C ASP A 291 -6.56 -1.10 5.25
N ARG A 292 -5.88 -0.85 4.12
CA ARG A 292 -4.46 -1.19 3.96
C ARG A 292 -3.55 -0.44 4.93
N MET A 293 -4.00 0.75 5.36
CA MET A 293 -3.30 1.59 6.34
C MET A 293 -3.60 1.16 7.78
N ASP A 294 -4.62 0.33 8.02
CA ASP A 294 -4.94 -0.20 9.35
C ASP A 294 -3.94 -1.31 9.72
N PRO A 295 -3.14 -1.15 10.78
CA PRO A 295 -2.11 -2.12 11.12
C PRO A 295 -2.65 -3.52 11.43
N GLU A 296 -3.79 -3.64 12.13
CA GLU A 296 -4.34 -4.94 12.52
C GLU A 296 -5.03 -5.64 11.35
N LYS A 297 -5.89 -4.93 10.61
CA LYS A 297 -6.56 -5.49 9.42
C LYS A 297 -5.54 -5.91 8.36
N ALA A 298 -4.56 -5.05 8.07
CA ALA A 298 -3.53 -5.34 7.08
C ALA A 298 -2.63 -6.50 7.50
N THR A 299 -2.31 -6.65 8.80
CA THR A 299 -1.54 -7.79 9.30
C THR A 299 -2.31 -9.10 9.14
N ARG A 300 -3.60 -9.12 9.47
CA ARG A 300 -4.45 -10.31 9.29
C ARG A 300 -4.59 -10.69 7.83
N ALA A 301 -4.79 -9.71 6.95
CA ALA A 301 -4.81 -9.93 5.50
C ALA A 301 -3.47 -10.48 4.98
N ALA A 302 -2.34 -9.97 5.45
CA ALA A 302 -1.02 -10.45 5.07
C ALA A 302 -0.78 -11.90 5.55
N ALA A 303 -1.18 -12.22 6.77
CA ALA A 303 -1.09 -13.58 7.30
C ALA A 303 -1.92 -14.58 6.47
N HIS A 304 -3.16 -14.22 6.14
CA HIS A 304 -4.01 -15.05 5.26
C HIS A 304 -3.39 -15.23 3.88
N HIS A 305 -2.91 -14.15 3.26
CA HIS A 305 -2.28 -14.22 1.94
C HIS A 305 -1.03 -15.10 1.95
N LEU A 306 -0.16 -14.94 2.95
CA LEU A 306 1.05 -15.76 3.10
C LEU A 306 0.73 -17.23 3.36
N ARG A 307 -0.32 -17.51 4.14
CA ARG A 307 -0.80 -18.88 4.34
C ARG A 307 -1.26 -19.52 3.02
N ASP A 308 -2.03 -18.79 2.22
CA ASP A 308 -2.50 -19.27 0.92
C ASP A 308 -1.31 -19.54 -0.03
N LEU A 309 -0.34 -18.64 -0.09
CA LEU A 309 0.88 -18.80 -0.87
C LEU A 309 1.71 -20.00 -0.39
N TYR A 310 1.84 -20.19 0.93
CA TYR A 310 2.53 -21.34 1.46
C TYR A 310 1.81 -22.66 1.14
N HIS A 311 0.47 -22.69 1.19
CA HIS A 311 -0.30 -23.84 0.76
C HIS A 311 -0.13 -24.14 -0.72
N GLU A 312 0.05 -23.11 -1.56
CA GLU A 312 0.24 -23.26 -2.99
C GLU A 312 1.64 -23.82 -3.33
N PHE A 313 2.70 -23.26 -2.73
CA PHE A 313 4.08 -23.57 -3.09
C PHE A 313 4.76 -24.60 -2.16
N GLY A 314 4.28 -24.79 -0.94
CA GLY A 314 4.87 -25.68 0.06
C GLY A 314 6.26 -25.25 0.58
N ASP A 315 6.73 -24.08 0.18
CA ASP A 315 8.04 -23.51 0.52
C ASP A 315 7.93 -22.03 0.87
N TRP A 316 8.52 -21.63 2.00
CA TRP A 316 8.43 -20.25 2.48
C TRP A 316 9.17 -19.26 1.58
N TYR A 317 10.28 -19.65 0.96
CA TYR A 317 11.00 -18.74 0.08
C TYR A 317 10.24 -18.46 -1.22
N LEU A 318 9.57 -19.50 -1.75
CA LEU A 318 8.67 -19.32 -2.90
C LEU A 318 7.42 -18.52 -2.53
N ALA A 319 6.86 -18.74 -1.32
CA ALA A 319 5.74 -17.95 -0.82
C ALA A 319 6.10 -16.47 -0.66
N LEU A 320 7.27 -16.17 -0.10
CA LEU A 320 7.78 -14.79 0.00
C LEU A 320 8.04 -14.18 -1.37
N ALA A 321 8.62 -14.92 -2.31
CA ALA A 321 8.81 -14.47 -3.67
C ALA A 321 7.47 -14.17 -4.36
N ALA A 322 6.48 -15.06 -4.17
CA ALA A 322 5.13 -14.91 -4.72
C ALA A 322 4.35 -13.74 -4.08
N TYR A 323 4.60 -13.44 -2.81
CA TYR A 323 4.06 -12.24 -2.17
C TYR A 323 4.51 -10.97 -2.89
N ASN A 324 5.79 -10.88 -3.24
CA ASN A 324 6.38 -9.71 -3.91
C ASN A 324 6.00 -9.61 -5.39
N CYS A 325 6.18 -10.68 -6.20
CA CYS A 325 5.98 -10.61 -7.65
C CYS A 325 4.69 -11.26 -8.17
N GLY A 326 3.86 -11.77 -7.26
CA GLY A 326 2.64 -12.51 -7.58
C GLY A 326 2.88 -14.00 -7.86
N PRO A 327 1.92 -14.88 -7.46
CA PRO A 327 2.05 -16.34 -7.59
C PRO A 327 2.25 -16.78 -9.04
N GLY A 328 1.49 -16.25 -9.99
CA GLY A 328 1.62 -16.63 -11.40
C GLY A 328 2.99 -16.33 -12.02
N THR A 329 3.78 -15.40 -11.45
CA THR A 329 5.17 -15.16 -11.89
C THR A 329 6.09 -16.28 -11.42
N VAL A 330 5.91 -16.72 -10.18
CA VAL A 330 6.68 -17.83 -9.60
C VAL A 330 6.31 -19.15 -10.28
N GLU A 331 5.01 -19.44 -10.46
CA GLU A 331 4.53 -20.62 -11.20
C GLU A 331 5.19 -20.72 -12.60
N LYS A 332 5.12 -19.66 -13.40
CA LYS A 332 5.75 -19.60 -14.72
C LYS A 332 7.27 -19.81 -14.68
N ALA A 333 7.93 -19.31 -13.65
CA ALA A 333 9.37 -19.52 -13.47
C ALA A 333 9.67 -21.01 -13.17
N VAL A 334 8.86 -21.64 -12.31
CA VAL A 334 8.95 -23.08 -11.98
C VAL A 334 8.66 -23.92 -13.23
N GLU A 335 7.55 -23.67 -13.94
CA GLU A 335 7.18 -24.37 -15.17
C GLU A 335 8.29 -24.30 -16.24
N ARG A 336 8.86 -23.12 -16.45
CA ARG A 336 9.91 -22.90 -17.45
C ARG A 336 11.22 -23.58 -17.12
N THR A 337 11.56 -23.67 -15.83
CA THR A 337 12.85 -24.20 -15.38
C THR A 337 12.80 -25.63 -14.89
N GLY A 338 11.62 -26.12 -14.47
CA GLY A 338 11.45 -27.40 -13.79
C GLY A 338 11.91 -27.43 -12.34
N TYR A 339 12.26 -26.27 -11.74
CA TYR A 339 12.76 -26.18 -10.37
C TYR A 339 11.78 -25.41 -9.49
N ALA A 340 11.27 -26.04 -8.45
CA ALA A 340 10.49 -25.44 -7.38
C ALA A 340 11.40 -25.07 -6.19
N ASP A 341 12.47 -24.32 -6.45
CA ASP A 341 13.44 -23.85 -5.47
C ASP A 341 13.80 -22.39 -5.75
N PHE A 342 13.61 -21.52 -4.75
CA PHE A 342 13.86 -20.09 -4.90
C PHE A 342 15.31 -19.77 -5.31
N TRP A 343 16.31 -20.48 -4.73
CA TRP A 343 17.71 -20.19 -5.00
C TRP A 343 18.10 -20.61 -6.42
N GLU A 344 17.53 -21.71 -6.92
CA GLU A 344 17.68 -22.13 -8.32
C GLU A 344 17.02 -21.14 -9.28
N LEU A 345 15.79 -20.70 -8.99
CA LEU A 345 15.12 -19.68 -9.82
C LEU A 345 15.90 -18.37 -9.85
N ARG A 346 16.42 -17.96 -8.67
CA ARG A 346 17.27 -16.77 -8.55
C ARG A 346 18.56 -16.91 -9.36
N SER A 347 19.28 -18.02 -9.24
CA SER A 347 20.56 -18.26 -9.94
C SER A 347 20.41 -18.22 -11.45
N ARG A 348 19.25 -18.65 -11.97
CA ARG A 348 18.89 -18.68 -13.39
C ARG A 348 18.37 -17.35 -13.91
N GLY A 349 18.20 -16.34 -13.06
CA GLY A 349 17.72 -15.00 -13.43
C GLY A 349 16.31 -14.99 -14.03
N VAL A 350 15.44 -15.91 -13.60
CA VAL A 350 14.08 -16.06 -14.13
C VAL A 350 13.02 -15.30 -13.32
N LEU A 351 13.40 -14.77 -12.16
CA LEU A 351 12.56 -13.91 -11.32
C LEU A 351 12.91 -12.42 -11.56
N PRO A 352 11.96 -11.50 -11.29
CA PRO A 352 12.24 -10.06 -11.29
C PRO A 352 13.42 -9.70 -10.38
N ALA A 353 14.19 -8.68 -10.75
CA ALA A 353 15.38 -8.27 -10.00
C ALA A 353 15.07 -7.91 -8.54
N GLU A 354 13.94 -7.25 -8.29
CA GLU A 354 13.46 -6.93 -6.95
C GLU A 354 13.20 -8.21 -6.14
N THR A 355 12.47 -9.16 -6.72
CA THR A 355 12.12 -10.43 -6.07
C THR A 355 13.34 -11.27 -5.73
N THR A 356 14.37 -11.27 -6.60
CA THR A 356 15.63 -11.99 -6.32
C THR A 356 16.37 -11.49 -5.08
N ASN A 357 16.10 -10.27 -4.65
CA ASN A 357 16.70 -9.64 -3.48
C ASN A 357 15.76 -9.63 -2.26
N TYR A 358 14.47 -9.84 -2.47
CA TYR A 358 13.45 -9.74 -1.43
C TYR A 358 13.61 -10.79 -0.32
N VAL A 359 13.74 -12.06 -0.68
CA VAL A 359 13.99 -13.15 0.29
C VAL A 359 15.33 -12.95 1.02
N PRO A 360 16.47 -12.67 0.32
CA PRO A 360 17.73 -12.40 0.99
C PRO A 360 17.69 -11.29 2.04
N ILE A 361 16.95 -10.18 1.78
CA ILE A 361 16.87 -9.05 2.71
C ILE A 361 16.11 -9.43 3.98
N ILE A 362 15.02 -10.20 3.86
CA ILE A 362 14.23 -10.69 5.00
C ILE A 362 15.08 -11.64 5.86
N LEU A 363 15.80 -12.57 5.23
CA LEU A 363 16.68 -13.50 5.94
C LEU A 363 17.83 -12.76 6.64
N ALA A 364 18.42 -11.76 6.00
CA ALA A 364 19.47 -10.95 6.62
C ALA A 364 18.97 -10.24 7.88
N MET A 365 17.80 -9.57 7.82
CA MET A 365 17.20 -8.92 8.98
C MET A 365 16.88 -9.92 10.08
N THR A 366 16.34 -11.09 9.73
CA THR A 366 16.05 -12.17 10.68
C THR A 366 17.30 -12.64 11.42
N ILE A 367 18.39 -12.93 10.68
CA ILE A 367 19.65 -13.39 11.26
C ILE A 367 20.23 -12.31 12.19
N MET A 368 20.22 -11.06 11.75
CA MET A 368 20.77 -9.94 12.51
C MET A 368 19.99 -9.68 13.80
N GLU A 369 18.65 -9.71 13.77
CA GLU A 369 17.85 -9.50 14.98
C GLU A 369 18.00 -10.67 15.97
N LYS A 370 18.03 -11.91 15.48
CA LYS A 370 18.24 -13.08 16.35
C LYS A 370 19.64 -13.14 16.99
N ASN A 371 20.59 -12.39 16.43
CA ASN A 371 21.97 -12.26 16.93
C ASN A 371 22.30 -10.80 17.26
N ALA A 372 21.36 -10.09 17.87
CA ALA A 372 21.35 -8.63 18.08
C ALA A 372 22.66 -8.07 18.68
N ALA A 373 23.25 -8.75 19.65
CA ALA A 373 24.52 -8.37 20.30
C ALA A 373 25.66 -8.19 19.28
N GLU A 374 25.73 -9.10 18.30
CA GLU A 374 26.81 -9.16 17.32
C GLU A 374 26.74 -8.04 16.25
N TYR A 375 25.57 -7.40 16.13
CA TYR A 375 25.28 -6.39 15.12
C TYR A 375 24.98 -5.00 15.69
N GLY A 376 25.23 -4.79 16.99
CA GLY A 376 24.97 -3.51 17.65
C GLY A 376 23.49 -3.16 17.77
N ILE A 377 22.62 -4.19 17.80
CA ILE A 377 21.17 -4.06 17.96
C ILE A 377 20.77 -4.33 19.42
N GLU A 378 21.64 -4.95 20.21
CA GLU A 378 21.38 -5.23 21.63
C GLU A 378 21.20 -3.94 22.43
N GLY A 379 20.20 -3.93 23.31
CA GLY A 379 19.88 -2.76 24.15
C GLY A 379 19.25 -1.59 23.39
N PHE A 380 18.95 -1.76 22.11
CA PHE A 380 18.25 -0.75 21.32
C PHE A 380 16.81 -0.57 21.81
N GLN A 381 16.41 0.68 22.08
CA GLN A 381 15.11 0.95 22.65
C GLN A 381 14.02 0.92 21.57
N LEU A 382 13.09 -0.02 21.71
CA LEU A 382 11.90 -0.10 20.87
C LEU A 382 10.86 0.97 21.30
N ASP A 383 10.09 1.45 20.35
CA ASP A 383 8.92 2.27 20.67
C ASP A 383 7.92 1.46 21.52
N PRO A 384 7.26 2.07 22.50
CA PRO A 384 6.30 1.36 23.34
C PRO A 384 5.13 0.82 22.52
N PRO A 385 4.57 -0.36 22.86
CA PRO A 385 3.40 -0.91 22.20
C PRO A 385 2.23 0.07 22.21
N LEU A 386 1.48 0.11 21.11
CA LEU A 386 0.25 0.87 21.05
C LEU A 386 -0.80 0.23 21.97
N VAL A 387 -1.35 1.05 22.86
CA VAL A 387 -2.43 0.65 23.79
C VAL A 387 -3.58 1.63 23.60
N TYR A 388 -4.76 1.11 23.23
CA TYR A 388 -5.93 1.92 22.92
C TYR A 388 -7.22 1.21 23.35
N ASP A 389 -8.32 1.95 23.41
CA ASP A 389 -9.67 1.42 23.42
C ASP A 389 -10.23 1.50 21.99
N THR A 390 -11.10 0.57 21.64
CA THR A 390 -11.82 0.58 20.36
C THR A 390 -13.26 1.03 20.58
N VAL A 391 -13.73 1.97 19.78
CA VAL A 391 -15.10 2.48 19.79
C VAL A 391 -15.69 2.30 18.39
N GLU A 392 -16.78 1.54 18.28
CA GLU A 392 -17.51 1.41 17.02
C GLU A 392 -18.36 2.67 16.77
N THR A 393 -18.18 3.28 15.61
CA THR A 393 -18.94 4.47 15.23
C THR A 393 -20.31 4.10 14.68
N THR A 394 -21.35 4.79 15.13
CA THR A 394 -22.75 4.53 14.70
C THR A 394 -23.18 5.41 13.52
N ALA A 395 -22.44 6.45 13.22
CA ALA A 395 -22.68 7.38 12.10
C ALA A 395 -21.36 7.98 11.62
N ALA A 396 -21.37 8.61 10.45
CA ALA A 396 -20.23 9.37 9.96
C ALA A 396 -19.80 10.39 11.01
N THR A 397 -18.52 10.35 11.40
CA THR A 397 -17.99 11.12 12.53
C THR A 397 -16.69 11.81 12.14
N SER A 398 -16.53 13.08 12.54
CA SER A 398 -15.30 13.82 12.37
C SER A 398 -14.26 13.44 13.43
N LEU A 399 -13.05 13.04 13.02
CA LEU A 399 -11.94 12.84 13.98
C LEU A 399 -11.58 14.13 14.73
N THR A 400 -11.86 15.29 14.13
CA THR A 400 -11.64 16.58 14.80
C THR A 400 -12.61 16.77 15.97
N LEU A 401 -13.88 16.37 15.80
CA LEU A 401 -14.85 16.37 16.91
C LEU A 401 -14.40 15.40 18.02
N VAL A 402 -13.95 14.21 17.65
CA VAL A 402 -13.44 13.23 18.64
C VAL A 402 -12.22 13.77 19.38
N ALA A 403 -11.29 14.42 18.67
CA ALA A 403 -10.12 15.05 19.28
C ALA A 403 -10.53 16.17 20.26
N ASP A 404 -11.49 17.02 19.87
CA ASP A 404 -12.06 18.06 20.74
C ASP A 404 -12.73 17.47 22.00
N ILE A 405 -13.50 16.38 21.85
CA ILE A 405 -14.16 15.70 22.98
C ILE A 405 -13.14 15.15 23.97
N LEU A 406 -12.07 14.54 23.45
CA LEU A 406 -11.03 13.93 24.27
C LEU A 406 -9.97 14.91 24.76
N ASP A 407 -10.01 16.16 24.30
CA ASP A 407 -9.03 17.20 24.64
C ASP A 407 -7.61 16.80 24.16
N LEU A 408 -7.52 16.22 22.97
CA LEU A 408 -6.31 15.67 22.37
C LEU A 408 -5.89 16.44 21.11
N PRO A 409 -4.59 16.50 20.81
CA PRO A 409 -4.12 16.94 19.51
C PRO A 409 -4.67 16.01 18.39
N PHE A 410 -5.18 16.58 17.31
CA PHE A 410 -5.66 15.80 16.14
C PHE A 410 -4.61 14.82 15.63
N ALA A 411 -3.34 15.21 15.59
CA ALA A 411 -2.23 14.37 15.12
C ALA A 411 -2.07 13.08 15.93
N GLU A 412 -2.29 13.12 17.25
CA GLU A 412 -2.23 11.95 18.11
C GLU A 412 -3.36 10.95 17.80
N LEU A 413 -4.59 11.45 17.68
CA LEU A 413 -5.73 10.63 17.30
C LEU A 413 -5.59 10.07 15.88
N ALA A 414 -5.10 10.86 14.94
CA ALA A 414 -4.84 10.43 13.56
C ALA A 414 -3.75 9.36 13.49
N ALA A 415 -2.74 9.41 14.36
CA ALA A 415 -1.69 8.39 14.47
C ALA A 415 -2.22 7.04 14.97
N LEU A 416 -3.26 7.03 15.80
CA LEU A 416 -3.97 5.82 16.23
C LEU A 416 -4.90 5.28 15.14
N ASN A 417 -5.32 6.12 14.18
CA ASN A 417 -6.29 5.80 13.14
C ASN A 417 -5.71 6.07 11.73
N PRO A 418 -4.62 5.43 11.35
CA PRO A 418 -3.95 5.72 10.08
C PRO A 418 -4.82 5.38 8.85
N ALA A 419 -5.81 4.51 9.01
CA ALA A 419 -6.78 4.18 7.95
C ALA A 419 -7.73 5.34 7.60
N SER A 420 -7.90 6.34 8.47
CA SER A 420 -8.70 7.53 8.17
C SER A 420 -7.90 8.49 7.29
N LEU A 421 -8.35 8.71 6.06
CA LEU A 421 -7.62 9.50 5.07
C LEU A 421 -7.85 11.01 5.20
N ARG A 422 -9.06 11.43 5.57
CA ARG A 422 -9.53 12.84 5.54
C ARG A 422 -10.01 13.35 6.89
N GLY A 423 -9.69 12.67 7.97
CA GLY A 423 -10.20 13.03 9.28
C GLY A 423 -11.71 12.82 9.43
N MET A 424 -12.33 12.12 8.49
CA MET A 424 -13.71 11.65 8.54
C MET A 424 -13.71 10.13 8.57
N ILE A 425 -14.56 9.56 9.41
CA ILE A 425 -14.74 8.12 9.53
C ILE A 425 -16.20 7.78 9.28
N PRO A 426 -16.50 6.69 8.54
CA PRO A 426 -17.87 6.25 8.27
C PRO A 426 -18.52 5.66 9.53
N ALA A 427 -19.79 5.30 9.44
CA ALA A 427 -20.43 4.37 10.38
C ALA A 427 -19.74 2.99 10.31
N ASP A 428 -19.85 2.22 11.38
CA ASP A 428 -19.28 0.87 11.52
C ASP A 428 -17.74 0.85 11.36
N PHE A 429 -17.08 1.95 11.76
CA PHE A 429 -15.64 2.04 11.80
C PHE A 429 -15.13 1.81 13.22
N SER A 430 -14.14 0.93 13.37
CA SER A 430 -13.47 0.66 14.65
C SER A 430 -12.47 1.77 14.95
N LEU A 431 -12.92 2.79 15.64
CA LEU A 431 -12.14 3.97 16.02
C LEU A 431 -11.25 3.64 17.23
N HIS A 432 -9.96 3.83 17.08
CA HIS A 432 -8.97 3.69 18.16
C HIS A 432 -8.78 5.01 18.89
N VAL A 433 -8.91 4.98 20.21
CA VAL A 433 -8.71 6.14 21.10
C VAL A 433 -7.76 5.76 22.25
N PRO A 434 -7.12 6.72 22.92
CA PRO A 434 -6.25 6.40 24.06
C PRO A 434 -6.93 5.53 25.09
N LYS A 435 -6.17 4.63 25.70
CA LYS A 435 -6.67 3.70 26.71
C LYS A 435 -7.41 4.42 27.85
N GLY A 436 -8.59 3.95 28.19
CA GLY A 436 -9.46 4.56 29.20
C GLY A 436 -10.40 5.66 28.67
N SER A 437 -10.25 6.07 27.39
CA SER A 437 -11.07 7.12 26.79
C SER A 437 -12.33 6.61 26.06
N GLY A 438 -12.47 5.31 25.86
CA GLY A 438 -13.56 4.75 25.07
C GLY A 438 -14.94 5.04 25.64
N ASN A 439 -15.20 4.67 26.90
CA ASN A 439 -16.50 4.91 27.53
C ASN A 439 -16.87 6.40 27.65
N PRO A 440 -15.96 7.29 28.11
CA PRO A 440 -16.22 8.73 28.09
C PRO A 440 -16.57 9.28 26.71
N LEU A 441 -15.88 8.82 25.66
CA LEU A 441 -16.18 9.22 24.29
C LEU A 441 -17.56 8.78 23.85
N VAL A 442 -17.93 7.52 24.06
CA VAL A 442 -19.27 7.00 23.70
C VAL A 442 -20.37 7.83 24.39
N ALA A 443 -20.22 8.10 25.69
CA ALA A 443 -21.19 8.92 26.43
C ALA A 443 -21.29 10.35 25.84
N ALA A 444 -20.18 10.96 25.46
CA ALA A 444 -20.17 12.29 24.86
C ALA A 444 -20.79 12.32 23.45
N LEU A 445 -20.49 11.33 22.61
CA LEU A 445 -21.07 11.22 21.27
C LEU A 445 -22.59 11.03 21.30
N GLN A 446 -23.14 10.33 22.29
CA GLN A 446 -24.58 10.17 22.47
C GLN A 446 -25.33 11.48 22.75
N LEU A 447 -24.64 12.50 23.23
CA LEU A 447 -25.24 13.83 23.48
C LEU A 447 -25.37 14.67 22.19
N ILE A 448 -24.72 14.24 21.12
CA ILE A 448 -24.68 14.96 19.84
C ILE A 448 -25.63 14.25 18.87
N PRO A 449 -26.50 15.00 18.15
CA PRO A 449 -27.34 14.39 17.14
C PRO A 449 -26.51 13.70 16.06
N ALA A 450 -26.90 12.47 15.68
CA ALA A 450 -26.12 11.62 14.77
C ALA A 450 -25.83 12.26 13.40
N ASN A 451 -26.73 13.15 12.92
CA ASN A 451 -26.55 13.91 11.67
C ASN A 451 -25.62 15.12 11.80
N HIS A 452 -24.96 15.29 12.94
CA HIS A 452 -24.02 16.39 13.20
C HIS A 452 -22.68 15.92 13.77
N LEU A 453 -22.44 14.62 13.82
CA LEU A 453 -21.15 14.06 14.25
C LEU A 453 -20.03 14.33 13.23
N ASP A 454 -20.38 14.63 12.00
CA ASP A 454 -19.46 14.89 10.91
C ASP A 454 -19.09 16.37 10.73
N ASP A 455 -19.93 17.30 11.21
CA ASP A 455 -19.77 18.73 10.95
C ASP A 455 -19.65 19.61 12.20
N TRP A 456 -20.09 19.14 13.38
CA TRP A 456 -19.94 19.89 14.61
C TRP A 456 -18.56 19.76 15.24
N ARG A 457 -18.23 20.71 16.11
CA ARG A 457 -17.02 20.75 16.94
C ARG A 457 -17.39 20.81 18.41
N MET A 458 -16.45 20.50 19.28
CA MET A 458 -16.56 20.78 20.71
C MET A 458 -15.47 21.79 21.10
N HIS A 459 -15.83 22.77 21.90
CA HIS A 459 -14.90 23.78 22.39
C HIS A 459 -14.92 23.81 23.90
N ARG A 460 -13.74 23.73 24.51
CA ARG A 460 -13.57 23.99 25.94
C ARG A 460 -13.29 25.46 26.15
N VAL A 461 -14.12 26.14 26.92
CA VAL A 461 -14.02 27.58 27.19
C VAL A 461 -12.73 27.86 27.95
N GLY A 462 -11.87 28.69 27.39
CA GLY A 462 -10.64 29.16 28.00
C GLY A 462 -10.88 30.38 28.89
N SER A 463 -9.84 30.73 29.68
CA SER A 463 -9.88 31.90 30.55
C SER A 463 -10.11 33.19 29.76
N GLY A 464 -11.12 33.96 30.13
CA GLY A 464 -11.47 35.24 29.49
C GLY A 464 -12.15 35.11 28.12
N GLU A 465 -12.44 33.90 27.61
CA GLU A 465 -13.22 33.75 26.39
C GLU A 465 -14.69 34.10 26.60
N THR A 466 -15.28 34.72 25.57
CA THR A 466 -16.71 35.05 25.54
C THR A 466 -17.39 34.32 24.39
N MET A 467 -18.72 34.17 24.45
CA MET A 467 -19.49 33.58 23.32
C MET A 467 -19.23 34.32 21.99
N ALA A 468 -18.95 35.61 22.04
CA ALA A 468 -18.63 36.41 20.87
C ALA A 468 -17.24 36.06 20.29
N THR A 469 -16.23 35.87 21.14
CA THR A 469 -14.88 35.47 20.70
C THR A 469 -14.87 34.04 20.17
N ILE A 470 -15.59 33.12 20.83
CA ILE A 470 -15.78 31.73 20.39
C ILE A 470 -16.52 31.69 19.05
N GLY A 471 -17.65 32.40 18.95
CA GLY A 471 -18.42 32.48 17.71
C GLY A 471 -17.60 33.02 16.53
N LYS A 472 -16.77 34.05 16.76
CA LYS A 472 -15.85 34.60 15.76
C LYS A 472 -14.80 33.56 15.31
N ARG A 473 -14.23 32.79 16.25
CA ARG A 473 -13.24 31.73 15.96
C ARG A 473 -13.81 30.67 15.01
N TYR A 474 -15.05 30.24 15.22
CA TYR A 474 -15.70 29.18 14.46
C TYR A 474 -16.62 29.67 13.34
N GLY A 475 -16.76 30.98 13.15
CA GLY A 475 -17.62 31.56 12.12
C GLY A 475 -19.11 31.37 12.37
N VAL A 476 -19.52 31.23 13.64
CA VAL A 476 -20.92 31.01 14.06
C VAL A 476 -21.39 32.14 14.97
N THR A 477 -22.71 32.39 15.00
CA THR A 477 -23.26 33.42 15.88
C THR A 477 -23.32 32.93 17.33
N PRO A 478 -23.13 33.82 18.33
CA PRO A 478 -23.32 33.45 19.73
C PRO A 478 -24.70 32.84 20.00
N ALA A 479 -25.75 33.33 19.34
CA ALA A 479 -27.10 32.81 19.45
C ALA A 479 -27.21 31.34 19.03
N ASN A 480 -26.51 30.94 17.96
CA ASN A 480 -26.50 29.54 17.51
C ASN A 480 -25.79 28.64 18.54
N ILE A 481 -24.69 29.10 19.14
CA ILE A 481 -24.01 28.35 20.20
C ILE A 481 -24.92 28.17 21.40
N VAL A 482 -25.57 29.25 21.87
CA VAL A 482 -26.54 29.22 22.99
C VAL A 482 -27.67 28.23 22.72
N SER A 483 -28.28 28.30 21.52
CA SER A 483 -29.39 27.44 21.12
C SER A 483 -29.03 25.96 21.10
N VAL A 484 -27.90 25.60 20.47
CA VAL A 484 -27.45 24.20 20.36
C VAL A 484 -27.12 23.61 21.74
N ASN A 485 -26.53 24.40 22.62
CA ASN A 485 -26.15 23.99 23.96
C ASN A 485 -27.29 24.16 24.99
N ARG A 486 -28.48 24.67 24.59
CA ARG A 486 -29.65 24.89 25.45
C ARG A 486 -29.30 25.72 26.68
N LEU A 487 -28.48 26.77 26.49
CA LEU A 487 -28.09 27.64 27.58
C LEU A 487 -29.12 28.72 27.82
N ASP A 488 -29.34 29.06 29.08
CA ASP A 488 -30.27 30.13 29.48
C ASP A 488 -29.73 31.53 29.18
N SER A 489 -28.42 31.68 29.04
CA SER A 489 -27.76 32.94 28.76
C SER A 489 -26.54 32.81 27.83
N ALA A 490 -26.12 33.91 27.22
CA ALA A 490 -24.92 33.96 26.38
C ALA A 490 -23.63 34.12 27.19
N GLN A 491 -23.59 33.62 28.43
CA GLN A 491 -22.37 33.63 29.24
C GLN A 491 -21.55 32.34 28.98
N ALA A 492 -20.25 32.50 28.74
CA ALA A 492 -19.31 31.41 28.68
C ALA A 492 -18.59 31.33 30.03
N VAL A 493 -18.62 30.18 30.66
CA VAL A 493 -17.91 29.91 31.92
C VAL A 493 -16.63 29.14 31.59
N GLU A 494 -15.52 29.57 32.14
CA GLU A 494 -14.24 28.88 31.95
C GLU A 494 -14.33 27.39 32.32
N GLY A 495 -13.83 26.53 31.44
CA GLY A 495 -13.86 25.07 31.61
C GLY A 495 -15.10 24.39 31.04
N ASP A 496 -16.18 25.13 30.72
CA ASP A 496 -17.37 24.57 30.08
C ASP A 496 -17.03 23.98 28.70
N ARG A 497 -17.74 22.92 28.34
CA ARG A 497 -17.66 22.30 27.01
C ARG A 497 -18.89 22.69 26.19
N LEU A 498 -18.66 23.39 25.09
CA LEU A 498 -19.70 23.90 24.22
C LEU A 498 -19.68 23.15 22.89
N LEU A 499 -20.84 22.66 22.46
CA LEU A 499 -21.06 22.20 21.10
C LEU A 499 -21.10 23.41 20.16
N ILE A 500 -20.30 23.37 19.12
CA ILE A 500 -20.19 24.44 18.14
C ILE A 500 -20.76 23.89 16.83
N PRO A 501 -21.90 24.40 16.35
CA PRO A 501 -22.48 23.96 15.08
C PRO A 501 -21.59 24.41 13.91
N SER A 502 -21.68 23.71 12.78
CA SER A 502 -21.02 24.14 11.55
C SER A 502 -21.50 25.55 11.15
N ALA A 503 -20.59 26.38 10.65
CA ALA A 503 -20.96 27.64 10.03
C ALA A 503 -21.92 27.34 8.86
N GLN A 504 -23.18 27.78 8.94
CA GLN A 504 -24.08 27.65 7.81
C GLN A 504 -23.43 28.36 6.61
N ARG A 505 -22.97 27.61 5.63
CA ARG A 505 -22.68 28.17 4.32
C ARG A 505 -23.99 28.69 3.78
N VAL A 506 -24.26 29.97 3.98
CA VAL A 506 -25.31 30.66 3.22
C VAL A 506 -24.93 30.47 1.76
N PRO A 507 -25.73 29.78 0.95
CA PRO A 507 -25.45 29.68 -0.48
C PRO A 507 -25.28 31.10 -0.99
N ALA A 508 -24.14 31.43 -1.56
CA ALA A 508 -23.94 32.74 -2.15
C ALA A 508 -25.13 32.97 -3.10
N PRO A 509 -25.89 34.09 -2.98
CA PRO A 509 -27.03 34.32 -3.85
C PRO A 509 -26.52 34.22 -5.27
N LEU A 510 -27.07 33.26 -6.04
CA LEU A 510 -26.78 33.11 -7.45
C LEU A 510 -26.91 34.49 -8.05
N ALA A 511 -25.80 35.13 -8.41
CA ALA A 511 -25.81 36.38 -9.10
C ALA A 511 -26.64 36.18 -10.37
N ARG A 512 -27.89 36.62 -10.33
CA ARG A 512 -28.74 36.72 -11.51
C ARG A 512 -27.97 37.58 -12.50
N LYS A 513 -27.33 36.94 -13.47
CA LYS A 513 -26.90 37.62 -14.70
C LYS A 513 -28.16 38.17 -15.32
N THR A 514 -28.43 39.43 -15.03
CA THR A 514 -29.38 40.22 -15.81
C THR A 514 -28.87 40.24 -17.23
N LEU A 515 -29.50 39.43 -18.08
CA LEU A 515 -29.35 39.56 -19.53
C LEU A 515 -29.88 40.93 -19.92
N SER A 516 -29.00 41.91 -20.09
CA SER A 516 -29.33 43.15 -20.74
C SER A 516 -29.60 42.83 -22.21
N ALA A 517 -30.87 42.90 -22.57
CA ALA A 517 -31.30 42.88 -23.96
C ALA A 517 -30.78 44.14 -24.64
N SER A 518 -29.64 44.06 -25.33
CA SER A 518 -29.25 45.08 -26.29
C SER A 518 -29.88 44.77 -27.65
N ALA A 519 -30.76 45.67 -28.05
CA ALA A 519 -31.53 45.68 -29.28
C ALA A 519 -30.67 45.49 -30.52
N ARG A 520 -31.15 44.62 -31.41
CA ARG A 520 -30.77 44.55 -32.81
C ARG A 520 -30.99 45.92 -33.48
N ARG A 521 -29.92 46.50 -34.03
CA ARG A 521 -30.04 47.41 -35.18
C ARG A 521 -29.24 46.83 -36.34
N ARG A 522 -29.97 46.51 -37.40
CA ARG A 522 -29.46 46.26 -38.75
C ARG A 522 -28.89 47.56 -39.31
N GLY A 523 -27.77 47.50 -39.97
CA GLY A 523 -27.21 48.55 -40.78
C GLY A 523 -26.22 47.97 -41.76
N THR A 524 -26.55 48.01 -43.01
CA THR A 524 -25.80 47.51 -44.17
C THR A 524 -24.66 48.45 -44.55
N THR A 525 -23.72 47.86 -45.29
CA THR A 525 -22.84 48.38 -46.37
C THR A 525 -21.35 48.66 -46.01
N ARG A 526 -20.52 47.82 -46.62
CA ARG A 526 -19.52 48.11 -47.67
C ARG A 526 -18.38 49.10 -47.36
N GLY A 527 -17.16 48.68 -47.51
CA GLY A 527 -15.97 49.51 -47.76
C GLY A 527 -14.65 48.84 -47.50
N LYS A 528 -13.90 48.58 -48.56
CA LYS A 528 -12.49 48.15 -48.63
C LYS A 528 -11.54 49.27 -48.18
N ALA A 529 -10.37 48.91 -47.59
CA ALA A 529 -9.00 49.38 -47.82
C ALA A 529 -8.14 48.89 -46.67
N VAL A 530 -7.13 48.09 -46.82
CA VAL A 530 -5.75 48.17 -47.33
C VAL A 530 -4.84 49.13 -46.51
N THR A 531 -3.71 48.52 -46.10
CA THR A 531 -2.41 49.07 -45.66
C THR A 531 -2.31 49.57 -44.22
N THR A 532 -1.27 49.37 -43.45
CA THR A 532 0.17 49.11 -43.62
C THR A 532 0.79 48.80 -42.25
N ALA A 533 1.95 48.22 -42.29
CA ALA A 533 2.84 47.84 -41.18
C ALA A 533 3.36 49.03 -40.35
N SER A 534 3.67 48.81 -39.05
CA SER A 534 4.85 49.39 -38.40
C SER A 534 5.15 48.75 -37.04
N ALA A 535 6.19 48.01 -36.96
CA ALA A 535 7.42 48.13 -36.15
C ALA A 535 7.29 48.15 -34.59
N ARG A 536 7.97 47.13 -34.05
CA ARG A 536 8.44 46.96 -32.68
C ARG A 536 9.28 48.19 -32.17
N PRO A 537 9.41 48.33 -30.86
CA PRO A 537 10.78 48.24 -30.35
C PRO A 537 11.01 47.28 -29.19
N VAL A 538 12.18 46.69 -29.26
CA VAL A 538 12.91 45.87 -28.29
C VAL A 538 13.34 46.74 -27.11
N ARG A 539 13.20 46.25 -25.87
CA ARG A 539 13.95 46.79 -24.73
C ARG A 539 14.80 45.72 -24.08
N LYS A 540 16.08 46.08 -24.01
CA LYS A 540 17.21 45.33 -23.48
C LYS A 540 17.20 45.24 -21.95
N SER A 541 17.67 44.12 -21.43
CA SER A 541 18.06 43.91 -20.04
C SER A 541 19.42 44.54 -19.74
N PRO A 542 19.73 44.93 -18.51
CA PRO A 542 21.11 45.12 -18.08
C PRO A 542 21.62 43.91 -17.29
N VAL A 543 22.82 43.50 -17.66
CA VAL A 543 23.74 42.60 -16.97
C VAL A 543 24.33 43.34 -15.78
N VAL A 544 24.40 42.72 -14.61
CA VAL A 544 25.27 43.17 -13.51
C VAL A 544 26.22 42.01 -13.17
N LEU A 545 27.50 42.38 -13.27
CA LEU A 545 28.68 41.57 -12.99
C LEU A 545 28.86 41.35 -11.47
N ALA A 546 29.34 40.15 -11.16
CA ALA A 546 29.85 39.76 -9.87
C ALA A 546 31.17 40.46 -9.55
N HIS A 547 31.36 40.89 -8.31
CA HIS A 547 32.69 41.17 -7.74
C HIS A 547 32.95 40.21 -6.59
N ASN A 548 34.07 39.58 -6.70
CA ASN A 548 34.73 38.64 -5.80
C ASN A 548 35.70 39.43 -4.91
N THR A 549 35.62 39.27 -3.59
CA THR A 549 36.74 39.46 -2.61
C THR A 549 36.36 38.60 -1.41
N GLY A 550 37.02 37.58 -1.04
CA GLY A 550 38.29 37.22 -0.52
C GLY A 550 38.51 37.72 0.92
N ASN A 551 38.17 36.87 1.91
CA ASN A 551 39.06 36.47 3.02
C ASN A 551 38.50 35.22 3.68
#